data_05b53c0f75d68a4ce0f60ef36233d9c6
#
_entry.id   05b53c0f75d68a4ce0f60ef36233d9c6
#
_cell.length_a   1.000
_cell.length_b   1.000
_cell.length_c   1.000
_cell.angle_alpha   90.00
_cell.angle_beta   90.00
_cell.angle_gamma   90.00
#
_symmetry.space_group_name_H-M   'P 1'
#
loop_
_entity.id
_entity.type
_entity.pdbx_description
1 polymer ?
#
loop_
_entity_poly.entity_id
_entity_poly.type
_entity_poly.pdbx_seq_one_letter_code
_entity_poly.pdbx_strand_id
1 'polypeptide(L)'
;MKITKIFVSLLFVLTTICSHSGFAQQSQDIAGHEKLIKQYYAAYEQKDWHMLEQILDDGFSFTSPAGDDHINLKVYKERCWPNAVNTKKFDLEKVMINGDDAYVTYNGWTTDGKLFRNTERFKFKDGKITENECFFGPGVSFPNNAKK
;
A
#
# COMPACT_ATOMS: atom_id res chain seq x y z
N MET A 1 -35.60 -13.11 50.41
CA MET A 1 -35.88 -12.40 49.16
C MET A 1 -34.82 -11.35 48.90
N LYS A 2 -33.56 -11.75 48.62
CA LYS A 2 -32.40 -10.82 48.36
C LYS A 2 -31.32 -11.42 47.41
N ILE A 3 -31.74 -12.10 46.36
CA ILE A 3 -30.76 -12.72 45.39
C ILE A 3 -30.84 -12.14 43.98
N THR A 4 -31.82 -11.25 43.68
CA THR A 4 -32.10 -10.84 42.27
C THR A 4 -31.37 -9.60 41.82
N LYS A 5 -30.54 -8.95 42.66
CA LYS A 5 -29.85 -7.70 42.25
C LYS A 5 -28.38 -7.83 41.79
N ILE A 6 -27.78 -9.00 41.95
CA ILE A 6 -26.35 -9.18 41.63
C ILE A 6 -26.14 -9.59 40.13
N PHE A 7 -27.14 -10.21 39.49
CA PHE A 7 -27.01 -10.74 38.14
C PHE A 7 -27.05 -9.67 37.00
N VAL A 8 -27.68 -8.53 37.26
CA VAL A 8 -27.83 -7.45 36.24
C VAL A 8 -26.54 -6.65 36.08
N SER A 9 -25.71 -6.55 37.13
CA SER A 9 -24.48 -5.74 37.07
C SER A 9 -23.33 -6.45 36.33
N LEU A 10 -23.33 -7.79 36.28
CA LEU A 10 -22.26 -8.57 35.63
C LEU A 10 -22.43 -8.64 34.11
N LEU A 11 -23.67 -8.48 33.60
CA LEU A 11 -23.93 -8.53 32.16
C LEU A 11 -23.52 -7.22 31.44
N PHE A 12 -23.45 -6.10 32.15
CA PHE A 12 -23.10 -4.78 31.58
C PHE A 12 -21.58 -4.58 31.44
N VAL A 13 -20.76 -5.31 32.21
CA VAL A 13 -19.30 -5.21 32.14
C VAL A 13 -18.73 -6.03 30.97
N LEU A 14 -19.39 -7.10 30.54
CA LEU A 14 -18.90 -7.95 29.44
C LEU A 14 -19.05 -7.30 28.04
N THR A 15 -20.02 -6.39 27.86
CA THR A 15 -20.27 -5.76 26.54
C THR A 15 -19.32 -4.62 26.21
N THR A 16 -18.66 -4.02 27.18
CA THR A 16 -17.72 -2.91 26.94
C THR A 16 -16.31 -3.37 26.56
N ILE A 17 -15.92 -4.62 26.81
CA ILE A 17 -14.58 -5.13 26.51
C ILE A 17 -14.41 -5.47 25.02
N CYS A 18 -15.48 -5.91 24.32
CA CYS A 18 -15.40 -6.25 22.88
C CYS A 18 -15.21 -5.05 21.94
N SER A 19 -15.66 -3.85 22.34
CA SER A 19 -15.59 -2.67 21.45
C SER A 19 -14.17 -2.10 21.32
N HIS A 20 -13.32 -2.24 22.31
CA HIS A 20 -11.97 -1.68 22.31
C HIS A 20 -10.97 -2.52 21.49
N SER A 21 -11.21 -3.82 21.39
CA SER A 21 -10.31 -4.73 20.65
C SER A 21 -10.36 -4.49 19.13
N GLY A 22 -11.54 -4.16 18.59
CA GLY A 22 -11.71 -3.91 17.15
C GLY A 22 -10.99 -2.65 16.67
N PHE A 23 -11.07 -1.56 17.42
CA PHE A 23 -10.39 -0.32 17.05
C PHE A 23 -8.87 -0.41 17.15
N ALA A 24 -8.36 -1.13 18.16
CA ALA A 24 -6.93 -1.34 18.32
C ALA A 24 -6.35 -2.20 17.19
N GLN A 25 -7.05 -3.25 16.79
CA GLN A 25 -6.65 -4.12 15.68
C GLN A 25 -6.64 -3.34 14.36
N GLN A 26 -7.71 -2.62 14.04
CA GLN A 26 -7.80 -1.83 12.82
C GLN A 26 -6.68 -0.77 12.72
N SER A 27 -6.31 -0.13 13.84
CA SER A 27 -5.21 0.84 13.84
C SER A 27 -3.85 0.19 13.62
N GLN A 28 -3.64 -1.02 14.12
CA GLN A 28 -2.42 -1.80 13.88
C GLN A 28 -2.32 -2.25 12.42
N ASP A 29 -3.41 -2.69 11.82
CA ASP A 29 -3.47 -3.12 10.43
C ASP A 29 -3.14 -1.94 9.49
N ILE A 30 -3.73 -0.77 9.74
CA ILE A 30 -3.43 0.46 8.98
C ILE A 30 -1.94 0.84 9.09
N ALA A 31 -1.36 0.82 10.29
CA ALA A 31 0.06 1.11 10.48
C ALA A 31 0.98 0.09 9.78
N GLY A 32 0.56 -1.19 9.78
CA GLY A 32 1.23 -2.26 9.05
C GLY A 32 1.23 -2.02 7.54
N HIS A 33 0.07 -1.70 6.96
CA HIS A 33 -0.08 -1.41 5.54
C HIS A 33 0.70 -0.16 5.12
N GLU A 34 0.68 0.91 5.93
CA GLU A 34 1.48 2.10 5.67
C GLU A 34 2.98 1.81 5.65
N LYS A 35 3.45 0.94 6.54
CA LYS A 35 4.84 0.48 6.55
C LYS A 35 5.20 -0.28 5.27
N LEU A 36 4.34 -1.20 4.82
CA LEU A 36 4.54 -1.97 3.57
C LEU A 36 4.62 -1.04 2.36
N ILE A 37 3.73 -0.04 2.27
CA ILE A 37 3.74 0.98 1.21
C ILE A 37 5.09 1.71 1.21
N LYS A 38 5.55 2.21 2.35
CA LYS A 38 6.83 2.91 2.45
C LYS A 38 8.01 2.03 2.06
N GLN A 39 8.00 0.76 2.45
CA GLN A 39 9.03 -0.21 2.08
C GLN A 39 9.02 -0.50 0.57
N TYR A 40 7.83 -0.58 -0.06
CA TYR A 40 7.70 -0.77 -1.51
C TYR A 40 8.42 0.34 -2.29
N TYR A 41 8.13 1.60 -2.01
CA TYR A 41 8.78 2.73 -2.68
C TYR A 41 10.26 2.84 -2.32
N ALA A 42 10.64 2.58 -1.08
CA ALA A 42 12.04 2.58 -0.65
C ALA A 42 12.87 1.52 -1.38
N ALA A 43 12.30 0.33 -1.64
CA ALA A 43 12.97 -0.72 -2.40
C ALA A 43 13.31 -0.25 -3.83
N TYR A 44 12.39 0.44 -4.50
CA TYR A 44 12.64 1.05 -5.82
C TYR A 44 13.70 2.15 -5.78
N GLU A 45 13.68 3.02 -4.78
CA GLU A 45 14.68 4.07 -4.61
C GLU A 45 16.07 3.51 -4.36
N GLN A 46 16.16 2.44 -3.57
CA GLN A 46 17.41 1.76 -3.21
C GLN A 46 17.87 0.73 -4.24
N LYS A 47 17.01 0.38 -5.23
CA LYS A 47 17.26 -0.70 -6.21
C LYS A 47 17.44 -2.06 -5.54
N ASP A 48 16.75 -2.26 -4.42
CA ASP A 48 16.85 -3.46 -3.61
C ASP A 48 15.67 -4.40 -3.88
N TRP A 49 15.86 -5.36 -4.81
CA TRP A 49 14.86 -6.39 -5.09
C TRP A 49 14.57 -7.25 -3.87
N HIS A 50 15.58 -7.55 -3.07
CA HIS A 50 15.38 -8.42 -1.91
C HIS A 50 14.45 -7.78 -0.87
N MET A 51 14.61 -6.49 -0.63
CA MET A 51 13.67 -5.72 0.20
C MET A 51 12.24 -5.79 -0.36
N LEU A 52 12.08 -5.64 -1.67
CA LEU A 52 10.77 -5.71 -2.33
C LEU A 52 10.15 -7.11 -2.22
N GLU A 53 10.92 -8.14 -2.56
CA GLU A 53 10.47 -9.54 -2.53
C GLU A 53 10.01 -9.99 -1.14
N GLN A 54 10.61 -9.46 -0.09
CA GLN A 54 10.21 -9.76 1.30
C GLN A 54 8.82 -9.27 1.67
N ILE A 55 8.29 -8.26 1.01
CA ILE A 55 6.98 -7.67 1.31
C ILE A 55 5.89 -8.06 0.32
N LEU A 56 6.24 -8.68 -0.80
CA LEU A 56 5.29 -9.21 -1.78
C LEU A 56 4.86 -10.64 -1.41
N ASP A 57 3.62 -10.97 -1.68
CA ASP A 57 3.09 -12.33 -1.54
C ASP A 57 3.56 -13.22 -2.70
N ASP A 58 3.67 -14.53 -2.47
CA ASP A 58 4.04 -15.48 -3.53
C ASP A 58 3.01 -15.51 -4.68
N GLY A 59 1.74 -15.22 -4.37
CA GLY A 59 0.65 -15.06 -5.34
C GLY A 59 0.47 -13.62 -5.83
N PHE A 60 1.44 -12.74 -5.63
CA PHE A 60 1.38 -11.34 -6.05
C PHE A 60 1.01 -11.17 -7.51
N SER A 61 0.13 -10.20 -7.79
CA SER A 61 -0.22 -9.78 -9.14
C SER A 61 -0.02 -8.28 -9.36
N PHE A 62 0.36 -7.94 -10.59
CA PHE A 62 0.57 -6.55 -11.01
C PHE A 62 -0.23 -6.26 -12.27
N THR A 63 -0.85 -5.07 -12.29
CA THR A 63 -1.61 -4.57 -13.43
C THR A 63 -1.17 -3.14 -13.76
N SER A 64 -0.99 -2.84 -15.05
CA SER A 64 -0.69 -1.49 -15.51
C SER A 64 -1.24 -1.20 -16.91
N PRO A 65 -1.47 0.08 -17.27
CA PRO A 65 -1.87 0.47 -18.63
C PRO A 65 -0.82 0.18 -19.70
N ALA A 66 0.39 -0.23 -19.33
CA ALA A 66 1.46 -0.61 -20.27
C ALA A 66 1.29 -2.02 -20.86
N GLY A 67 0.12 -2.64 -20.68
CA GLY A 67 -0.16 -3.98 -21.19
C GLY A 67 0.14 -5.09 -20.20
N ASP A 68 0.28 -4.76 -18.91
CA ASP A 68 0.39 -5.72 -17.84
C ASP A 68 -1.01 -5.98 -17.28
N ASP A 69 -1.51 -7.19 -17.44
CA ASP A 69 -2.82 -7.58 -16.92
C ASP A 69 -2.64 -8.78 -15.98
N HIS A 70 -2.73 -8.53 -14.68
CA HIS A 70 -2.56 -9.53 -13.61
C HIS A 70 -1.31 -10.39 -13.77
N ILE A 71 -0.19 -9.79 -14.18
CA ILE A 71 1.09 -10.51 -14.30
C ILE A 71 1.58 -10.94 -12.91
N ASN A 72 2.12 -12.16 -12.83
CA ASN A 72 2.63 -12.71 -11.58
C ASN A 72 3.98 -12.12 -11.17
N LEU A 73 4.43 -12.45 -9.95
CA LEU A 73 5.67 -11.96 -9.35
C LEU A 73 6.91 -12.22 -10.23
N LYS A 74 6.98 -13.38 -10.89
CA LYS A 74 8.11 -13.71 -11.77
C LYS A 74 8.15 -12.77 -12.98
N VAL A 75 7.03 -12.61 -13.67
CA VAL A 75 6.92 -11.72 -14.84
C VAL A 75 7.13 -10.26 -14.43
N TYR A 76 6.61 -9.85 -13.27
CA TYR A 76 6.86 -8.51 -12.72
C TYR A 76 8.35 -8.25 -12.48
N LYS A 77 9.08 -9.20 -11.89
CA LYS A 77 10.53 -9.13 -11.71
C LYS A 77 11.28 -8.98 -13.03
N GLU A 78 10.87 -9.73 -14.06
CA GLU A 78 11.53 -9.73 -15.36
C GLU A 78 11.23 -8.49 -16.19
N ARG A 79 9.99 -7.96 -16.14
CA ARG A 79 9.53 -6.89 -17.02
C ARG A 79 9.51 -5.50 -16.38
N CYS A 80 9.05 -5.41 -15.13
CA CYS A 80 8.78 -4.13 -14.47
C CYS A 80 9.98 -3.69 -13.61
N TRP A 81 10.54 -4.61 -12.83
CA TRP A 81 11.65 -4.31 -11.93
C TRP A 81 12.89 -3.70 -12.60
N PRO A 82 13.30 -4.07 -13.83
CA PRO A 82 14.45 -3.44 -14.47
C PRO A 82 14.33 -1.92 -14.60
N ASN A 83 13.12 -1.37 -14.61
CA ASN A 83 12.90 0.08 -14.62
C ASN A 83 13.29 0.77 -13.30
N ALA A 84 13.51 0.03 -12.23
CA ALA A 84 13.95 0.60 -10.96
C ALA A 84 15.24 1.42 -11.10
N VAL A 85 16.16 1.04 -12.03
CA VAL A 85 17.40 1.79 -12.27
C VAL A 85 17.14 3.25 -12.67
N ASN A 86 15.99 3.51 -13.31
CA ASN A 86 15.59 4.83 -13.76
C ASN A 86 14.91 5.65 -12.67
N THR A 87 14.57 5.06 -11.54
CA THR A 87 13.90 5.74 -10.42
C THR A 87 14.93 6.47 -9.58
N LYS A 88 14.69 7.73 -9.26
CA LYS A 88 15.52 8.52 -8.35
C LYS A 88 14.90 8.58 -6.96
N LYS A 89 13.64 9.00 -6.88
CA LYS A 89 12.90 9.12 -5.63
C LYS A 89 11.40 9.18 -5.85
N PHE A 90 10.66 8.94 -4.79
CA PHE A 90 9.22 9.19 -4.71
C PHE A 90 8.90 10.20 -3.61
N ASP A 91 7.82 10.93 -3.81
CA ASP A 91 7.21 11.82 -2.83
C ASP A 91 5.73 11.46 -2.74
N LEU A 92 5.35 10.79 -1.65
CA LEU A 92 4.00 10.29 -1.45
C LEU A 92 3.11 11.45 -1.00
N GLU A 93 2.29 11.97 -1.91
CA GLU A 93 1.41 13.10 -1.63
C GLU A 93 0.18 12.69 -0.82
N LYS A 94 -0.37 11.52 -1.10
CA LYS A 94 -1.59 11.02 -0.46
C LYS A 94 -1.54 9.51 -0.33
N VAL A 95 -1.74 9.03 0.88
CA VAL A 95 -1.95 7.61 1.20
C VAL A 95 -3.33 7.50 1.82
N MET A 96 -4.20 6.70 1.23
CA MET A 96 -5.54 6.42 1.73
C MET A 96 -5.67 4.91 1.92
N ILE A 97 -5.87 4.47 3.15
CA ILE A 97 -6.00 3.06 3.52
C ILE A 97 -7.43 2.84 4.02
N ASN A 98 -8.08 1.82 3.50
CA ASN A 98 -9.40 1.38 3.92
C ASN A 98 -9.45 -0.16 3.95
N GLY A 99 -9.37 -0.73 5.15
CA GLY A 99 -9.22 -2.18 5.32
C GLY A 99 -7.95 -2.66 4.63
N ASP A 100 -8.09 -3.67 3.78
CA ASP A 100 -6.99 -4.30 3.04
C ASP A 100 -6.69 -3.64 1.69
N ASP A 101 -7.28 -2.48 1.39
CA ASP A 101 -7.01 -1.70 0.19
C ASP A 101 -6.34 -0.36 0.53
N ALA A 102 -5.41 0.08 -0.31
CA ALA A 102 -4.85 1.41 -0.24
C ALA A 102 -4.71 2.04 -1.62
N TYR A 103 -4.88 3.37 -1.68
CA TYR A 103 -4.55 4.18 -2.84
C TYR A 103 -3.45 5.17 -2.46
N VAL A 104 -2.42 5.23 -3.29
CA VAL A 104 -1.25 6.09 -3.09
C VAL A 104 -1.07 6.96 -4.32
N THR A 105 -1.19 8.27 -4.14
CA THR A 105 -0.81 9.24 -5.17
C THR A 105 0.55 9.82 -4.84
N TYR A 106 1.45 9.86 -5.82
CA TYR A 106 2.82 10.29 -5.61
C TYR A 106 3.39 11.06 -6.81
N ASN A 107 4.39 11.86 -6.54
CA ASN A 107 5.33 12.38 -7.53
C ASN A 107 6.56 11.49 -7.55
N GLY A 108 7.01 11.09 -8.73
CA GLY A 108 8.24 10.34 -8.94
C GLY A 108 9.24 11.14 -9.78
N TRP A 109 10.51 10.95 -9.50
CA TRP A 109 11.60 11.53 -10.30
C TRP A 109 12.46 10.43 -10.88
N THR A 110 12.75 10.54 -12.14
CA THR A 110 13.72 9.69 -12.80
C THR A 110 15.15 10.17 -12.53
N THR A 111 16.12 9.31 -12.77
CA THR A 111 17.55 9.64 -12.62
C THR A 111 18.01 10.73 -13.57
N ASP A 112 17.35 10.89 -14.74
CA ASP A 112 17.57 12.00 -15.69
C ASP A 112 16.78 13.28 -15.34
N GLY A 113 16.12 13.30 -14.18
CA GLY A 113 15.46 14.48 -13.62
C GLY A 113 14.04 14.74 -14.10
N LYS A 114 13.43 13.83 -14.86
CA LYS A 114 12.03 13.97 -15.27
C LYS A 114 11.11 13.71 -14.09
N LEU A 115 10.10 14.56 -13.97
CA LEU A 115 9.01 14.41 -13.02
C LEU A 115 7.85 13.67 -13.69
N PHE A 116 7.28 12.69 -12.98
CA PHE A 116 6.01 12.06 -13.32
C PHE A 116 5.12 11.99 -12.09
N ARG A 117 3.83 11.85 -12.31
CA ARG A 117 2.84 11.66 -11.26
C ARG A 117 2.00 10.43 -11.56
N ASN A 118 1.71 9.65 -10.52
CA ASN A 118 0.94 8.44 -10.67
C ASN A 118 0.06 8.18 -9.45
N THR A 119 -0.90 7.28 -9.61
CA THR A 119 -1.66 6.68 -8.51
C THR A 119 -1.53 5.17 -8.61
N GLU A 120 -1.34 4.52 -7.48
CA GLU A 120 -1.31 3.07 -7.39
C GLU A 120 -2.30 2.61 -6.34
N ARG A 121 -2.92 1.46 -6.62
CA ARG A 121 -3.72 0.71 -5.66
C ARG A 121 -2.92 -0.47 -5.16
N PHE A 122 -2.98 -0.70 -3.87
CA PHE A 122 -2.40 -1.86 -3.21
C PHE A 122 -3.49 -2.68 -2.54
N LYS A 123 -3.37 -4.00 -2.58
CA LYS A 123 -4.10 -4.91 -1.69
C LYS A 123 -3.14 -5.64 -0.78
N PHE A 124 -3.63 -5.88 0.44
CA PHE A 124 -2.86 -6.54 1.49
C PHE A 124 -3.57 -7.79 1.97
N LYS A 125 -2.79 -8.76 2.39
CA LYS A 125 -3.26 -9.95 3.09
C LYS A 125 -2.11 -10.55 3.90
N ASP A 126 -2.39 -10.95 5.13
CA ASP A 126 -1.44 -11.65 6.01
C ASP A 126 -0.07 -10.93 6.14
N GLY A 127 -0.08 -9.60 6.18
CA GLY A 127 1.12 -8.76 6.29
C GLY A 127 1.97 -8.69 5.02
N LYS A 128 1.39 -8.96 3.86
CA LYS A 128 2.02 -8.91 2.53
C LYS A 128 1.19 -8.09 1.56
N ILE A 129 1.84 -7.58 0.50
CA ILE A 129 1.18 -6.98 -0.66
C ILE A 129 0.81 -8.10 -1.62
N THR A 130 -0.48 -8.26 -1.92
CA THR A 130 -0.98 -9.29 -2.85
C THR A 130 -1.27 -8.77 -4.24
N GLU A 131 -1.61 -7.48 -4.35
CA GLU A 131 -1.85 -6.84 -5.65
C GLU A 131 -1.25 -5.43 -5.64
N ASN A 132 -0.74 -5.02 -6.80
CA ASN A 132 -0.45 -3.63 -7.11
C ASN A 132 -1.00 -3.30 -8.49
N GLU A 133 -1.75 -2.20 -8.60
CA GLU A 133 -2.33 -1.73 -9.84
C GLU A 133 -1.96 -0.26 -10.05
N CYS A 134 -1.36 0.06 -11.19
CA CYS A 134 -0.94 1.41 -11.56
C CYS A 134 -1.97 2.11 -12.45
N PHE A 135 -2.21 3.39 -12.22
CA PHE A 135 -3.14 4.24 -12.98
C PHE A 135 -2.41 5.40 -13.66
N PHE A 136 -1.55 5.11 -14.60
CA PHE A 136 -0.88 6.12 -15.41
C PHE A 136 -1.35 6.07 -16.86
N GLY A 137 -1.16 7.16 -17.59
CA GLY A 137 -1.47 7.25 -19.01
C GLY A 137 -0.26 7.71 -19.83
N PRO A 138 -0.28 7.50 -21.16
CA PRO A 138 0.77 8.02 -22.05
C PRO A 138 0.81 9.53 -21.97
N GLY A 139 2.02 10.08 -21.89
CA GLY A 139 2.22 11.52 -21.92
C GLY A 139 1.72 12.25 -20.68
N VAL A 140 1.77 11.62 -19.51
CA VAL A 140 1.50 12.30 -18.25
C VAL A 140 2.46 13.45 -18.09
N SER A 141 2.03 14.63 -18.52
CA SER A 141 2.72 15.90 -18.31
C SER A 141 1.84 16.79 -17.44
N PHE A 142 2.47 17.68 -16.70
CA PHE A 142 1.76 18.72 -15.96
C PHE A 142 1.94 20.03 -16.70
N PRO A 143 1.10 20.32 -17.73
CA PRO A 143 1.30 21.50 -18.59
C PRO A 143 1.21 22.81 -17.83
N ASN A 144 0.59 22.80 -16.65
CA ASN A 144 0.46 23.96 -15.78
C ASN A 144 1.52 24.03 -14.67
N ASN A 145 2.46 23.10 -14.62
CA ASN A 145 3.62 23.27 -13.76
C ASN A 145 4.42 24.45 -14.27
N ALA A 146 4.45 25.53 -13.48
CA ALA A 146 5.32 26.66 -13.78
C ALA A 146 6.74 26.10 -13.98
N LYS A 147 7.31 26.39 -15.15
CA LYS A 147 8.73 26.11 -15.38
C LYS A 147 9.51 26.91 -14.34
N LYS A 148 10.04 26.21 -13.34
CA LYS A 148 11.01 26.77 -12.41
C LYS A 148 12.37 26.83 -13.05
#